data_5a3228ee6aa6e524ec4afc11886f3d1a
#
_entry.id   5a3228ee6aa6e524ec4afc11886f3d1a
#
_cell.length_a   1.000
_cell.length_b   1.000
_cell.length_c   1.000
_cell.angle_alpha   90.00
_cell.angle_beta   90.00
_cell.angle_gamma   90.00
#
_symmetry.space_group_name_H-M   'P 1'
#
loop_
_entity.id
_entity.type
_entity.pdbx_description
1 polymer ?
#
loop_
_entity_poly.entity_id
_entity_poly.type
_entity_poly.pdbx_seq_one_letter_code
_entity_poly.pdbx_strand_id
1 'polypeptide(L)'
;MSTQSLSPSSLRPGDARWWFGSLAIIRATAAETGGAYSIVEVNAPAGYGTPLHVHYRDDEGFLVLEGRARFEVGDQVVEAAAGDFAFGPRDVPHRWTAIDDDPVRMLFIVSPGGFETLVEATSVRAAEMTLPPAEVGPPEDVAEIVRSLGYELLG
;
A
#
# COMPACT_ATOMS: atom_id res chain seq x y z
N MET A 1 15.75 25.29 19.31
CA MET A 1 15.17 24.09 18.70
C MET A 1 15.86 22.87 19.26
N SER A 2 15.12 22.00 19.91
CA SER A 2 15.68 20.72 20.32
C SER A 2 15.77 19.82 19.11
N THR A 3 16.97 19.40 18.76
CA THR A 3 17.18 18.31 17.82
C THR A 3 16.77 17.03 18.54
N GLN A 4 15.63 16.45 18.17
CA GLN A 4 15.33 15.10 18.60
C GLN A 4 16.35 14.17 17.95
N SER A 5 17.23 13.59 18.76
CA SER A 5 18.02 12.47 18.26
C SER A 5 17.08 11.30 18.01
N LEU A 6 17.20 10.69 16.84
CA LEU A 6 16.46 9.46 16.54
C LEU A 6 16.84 8.39 17.55
N SER A 7 15.87 7.93 18.33
CA SER A 7 16.10 6.80 19.23
C SER A 7 16.14 5.49 18.43
N PRO A 8 16.77 4.43 18.96
CA PRO A 8 16.76 3.12 18.27
C PRO A 8 15.36 2.61 17.94
N SER A 9 14.33 3.01 18.67
CA SER A 9 12.94 2.62 18.41
C SER A 9 12.37 3.20 17.12
N SER A 10 12.94 4.31 16.61
CA SER A 10 12.52 4.89 15.33
C SER A 10 13.17 4.19 14.13
N LEU A 11 14.08 3.24 14.36
CA LEU A 11 14.75 2.46 13.30
C LEU A 11 14.25 1.02 13.26
N ARG A 12 13.02 0.79 13.62
CA ARG A 12 12.43 -0.54 13.68
C ARG A 12 12.32 -1.17 12.27
N PRO A 13 12.30 -2.52 12.18
CA PRO A 13 12.25 -3.23 10.89
C PRO A 13 10.92 -3.13 10.14
N GLY A 14 9.86 -2.61 10.77
CA GLY A 14 8.54 -2.56 10.18
C GLY A 14 7.70 -3.78 10.55
N ASP A 15 6.41 -3.71 10.24
CA ASP A 15 5.43 -4.78 10.48
C ASP A 15 5.09 -5.42 9.13
N ALA A 16 5.54 -6.66 8.93
CA ALA A 16 5.36 -7.40 7.69
C ALA A 16 4.02 -8.15 7.69
N ARG A 17 3.26 -7.98 6.61
CA ARG A 17 1.91 -8.52 6.45
C ARG A 17 1.75 -9.22 5.09
N TRP A 18 1.04 -10.32 5.05
CA TRP A 18 0.58 -10.92 3.80
C TRP A 18 -0.76 -10.29 3.44
N TRP A 19 -0.76 -9.47 2.40
CA TRP A 19 -1.86 -8.60 2.08
C TRP A 19 -2.23 -8.69 0.58
N PHE A 20 -3.40 -9.23 0.28
CA PHE A 20 -3.92 -9.37 -1.10
C PHE A 20 -2.90 -9.97 -2.08
N GLY A 21 -2.21 -11.03 -1.68
CA GLY A 21 -1.22 -11.67 -2.56
C GLY A 21 0.13 -10.97 -2.64
N SER A 22 0.35 -9.95 -1.82
CA SER A 22 1.62 -9.21 -1.73
C SER A 22 2.23 -9.35 -0.35
N LEU A 23 3.51 -8.98 -0.24
CA LEU A 23 4.17 -8.76 1.04
C LEU A 23 4.16 -7.26 1.31
N ALA A 24 3.33 -6.82 2.25
CA ALA A 24 3.22 -5.44 2.67
C ALA A 24 3.98 -5.23 3.98
N ILE A 25 4.76 -4.16 4.07
CA ILE A 25 5.51 -3.83 5.27
C ILE A 25 5.10 -2.43 5.72
N ILE A 26 4.47 -2.34 6.88
CA ILE A 26 4.08 -1.04 7.44
C ILE A 26 5.34 -0.35 7.94
N ARG A 27 5.73 0.75 7.29
CA ARG A 27 6.96 1.49 7.60
C ARG A 27 6.73 2.70 8.50
N ALA A 28 5.60 3.38 8.35
CA ALA A 28 5.23 4.52 9.18
C ALA A 28 3.72 4.53 9.41
N THR A 29 3.33 4.79 10.64
CA THR A 29 1.92 4.84 11.05
C THR A 29 1.48 6.26 11.36
N ALA A 30 0.17 6.50 11.36
CA ALA A 30 -0.40 7.78 11.77
C ALA A 30 0.04 8.16 13.19
N ALA A 31 0.13 7.20 14.10
CA ALA A 31 0.57 7.47 15.47
C ALA A 31 1.99 8.04 15.53
N GLU A 32 2.88 7.53 14.66
CA GLU A 32 4.28 8.01 14.61
C GLU A 32 4.42 9.39 13.97
N THR A 33 3.56 9.70 13.00
CA THR A 33 3.65 10.95 12.22
C THR A 33 2.71 12.06 12.71
N GLY A 34 2.01 11.83 13.81
CA GLY A 34 1.00 12.79 14.31
C GLY A 34 -0.18 12.92 13.35
N GLY A 35 -0.49 11.86 12.60
CA GLY A 35 -1.59 11.86 11.64
C GLY A 35 -1.24 12.41 10.27
N ALA A 36 0.00 12.82 10.04
CA ALA A 36 0.37 13.49 8.78
C ALA A 36 0.38 12.54 7.59
N TYR A 37 0.90 11.34 7.76
CA TYR A 37 0.98 10.34 6.69
C TYR A 37 1.19 8.93 7.26
N SER A 38 0.98 7.94 6.39
CA SER A 38 1.38 6.56 6.61
C SER A 38 2.23 6.11 5.43
N ILE A 39 3.14 5.18 5.65
CA ILE A 39 3.96 4.59 4.57
C ILE A 39 3.87 3.07 4.68
N VAL A 40 3.52 2.44 3.57
CA VAL A 40 3.50 0.98 3.44
C VAL A 40 4.35 0.60 2.23
N GLU A 41 5.32 -0.26 2.44
CA GLU A 41 6.09 -0.83 1.34
C GLU A 41 5.36 -2.06 0.82
N VAL A 42 5.13 -2.14 -0.48
CA VAL A 42 4.43 -3.26 -1.11
C VAL A 42 5.38 -3.96 -2.07
N ASN A 43 5.51 -5.27 -1.87
CA ASN A 43 6.30 -6.16 -2.71
C ASN A 43 5.32 -7.12 -3.39
N ALA A 44 5.17 -6.98 -4.70
CA ALA A 44 4.19 -7.73 -5.47
C ALA A 44 4.86 -8.59 -6.54
N PRO A 45 4.33 -9.79 -6.82
CA PRO A 45 4.91 -10.65 -7.86
C PRO A 45 4.65 -10.10 -9.26
N ALA A 46 5.38 -10.63 -10.24
CA ALA A 46 5.11 -10.35 -11.64
C ALA A 46 3.65 -10.64 -11.97
N GLY A 47 3.02 -9.79 -12.76
CA GLY A 47 1.63 -9.94 -13.17
C GLY A 47 0.59 -9.55 -12.12
N TYR A 48 1.03 -9.10 -10.95
CA TYR A 48 0.12 -8.67 -9.89
C TYR A 48 -0.73 -7.47 -10.33
N GLY A 49 -1.99 -7.46 -9.89
CA GLY A 49 -2.85 -6.30 -10.08
C GLY A 49 -3.75 -6.10 -8.87
N THR A 50 -4.01 -4.84 -8.54
CA THR A 50 -4.99 -4.49 -7.51
C THR A 50 -6.38 -4.46 -8.11
N PRO A 51 -7.43 -4.72 -7.33
CA PRO A 51 -8.77 -4.42 -7.79
C PRO A 51 -8.95 -2.91 -7.98
N LEU A 52 -9.89 -2.51 -8.83
CA LEU A 52 -10.30 -1.11 -8.92
C LEU A 52 -10.92 -0.70 -7.59
N HIS A 53 -10.45 0.41 -7.03
CA HIS A 53 -10.92 0.87 -5.73
C HIS A 53 -10.83 2.38 -5.61
N VAL A 54 -11.42 2.93 -4.58
CA VAL A 54 -11.42 4.37 -4.31
C VAL A 54 -11.17 4.61 -2.84
N HIS A 55 -10.43 5.69 -2.55
CA HIS A 55 -10.17 6.20 -1.21
C HIS A 55 -11.02 7.44 -0.99
N TYR A 56 -11.82 7.46 0.07
CA TYR A 56 -12.65 8.63 0.39
C TYR A 56 -12.05 9.53 1.47
N ARG A 57 -10.98 9.10 2.14
CA ARG A 57 -10.42 9.79 3.30
C ARG A 57 -9.00 10.29 3.12
N ASP A 58 -8.29 9.81 2.12
CA ASP A 58 -6.87 10.12 1.95
C ASP A 58 -6.47 10.15 0.48
N ASP A 59 -5.33 10.78 0.25
CA ASP A 59 -4.63 10.76 -1.03
C ASP A 59 -3.51 9.73 -0.95
N GLU A 60 -3.23 9.06 -2.07
CA GLU A 60 -2.22 8.01 -2.11
C GLU A 60 -1.18 8.29 -3.18
N GLY A 61 0.08 8.41 -2.73
CA GLY A 61 1.23 8.50 -3.62
C GLY A 61 1.90 7.14 -3.75
N PHE A 62 2.43 6.85 -4.94
CA PHE A 62 3.13 5.61 -5.24
C PHE A 62 4.53 5.95 -5.74
N LEU A 63 5.55 5.61 -4.97
CA LEU A 63 6.94 5.75 -5.40
C LEU A 63 7.46 4.37 -5.78
N VAL A 64 7.72 4.14 -7.06
CA VAL A 64 8.22 2.86 -7.54
C VAL A 64 9.71 2.75 -7.21
N LEU A 65 10.10 1.66 -6.55
CA LEU A 65 11.49 1.41 -6.17
C LEU A 65 12.15 0.37 -7.07
N GLU A 66 11.38 -0.63 -7.52
CA GLU A 66 11.86 -1.68 -8.41
C GLU A 66 10.73 -2.13 -9.34
N GLY A 67 11.08 -2.48 -10.57
CA GLY A 67 10.11 -2.94 -11.56
C GLY A 67 9.37 -1.81 -12.23
N ARG A 68 8.26 -2.15 -12.90
CA ARG A 68 7.41 -1.20 -13.61
C ARG A 68 5.95 -1.52 -13.35
N ALA A 69 5.13 -0.49 -13.22
CA ALA A 69 3.69 -0.64 -12.97
C ALA A 69 2.90 0.30 -13.88
N ARG A 70 1.72 -0.15 -14.29
CA ARG A 70 0.74 0.68 -14.97
C ARG A 70 -0.31 1.10 -13.96
N PHE A 71 -0.54 2.40 -13.87
CA PHE A 71 -1.55 3.01 -13.02
C PHE A 71 -2.70 3.51 -13.87
N GLU A 72 -3.92 3.10 -13.53
CA GLU A 72 -5.14 3.65 -14.10
C GLU A 72 -5.79 4.49 -13.01
N VAL A 73 -5.87 5.79 -13.23
CA VAL A 73 -6.38 6.76 -12.26
C VAL A 73 -7.46 7.59 -12.95
N GLY A 74 -8.72 7.34 -12.60
CA GLY A 74 -9.84 7.91 -13.34
C GLY A 74 -9.79 7.44 -14.79
N ASP A 75 -9.73 8.38 -15.72
CA ASP A 75 -9.61 8.11 -17.16
C ASP A 75 -8.16 8.19 -17.68
N GLN A 76 -7.19 8.37 -16.79
CA GLN A 76 -5.77 8.47 -17.16
C GLN A 76 -5.04 7.15 -16.93
N VAL A 77 -4.07 6.87 -17.80
CA VAL A 77 -3.17 5.72 -17.69
C VAL A 77 -1.74 6.23 -17.68
N VAL A 78 -0.98 5.82 -16.66
CA VAL A 78 0.41 6.22 -16.47
C VAL A 78 1.25 4.98 -16.21
N GLU A 79 2.39 4.86 -16.90
CA GLU A 79 3.37 3.81 -16.59
C GLU A 79 4.51 4.43 -15.80
N ALA A 80 4.92 3.76 -14.71
CA ALA A 80 5.95 4.23 -13.81
C ALA A 80 7.01 3.14 -13.63
N ALA A 81 8.28 3.52 -13.74
CA ALA A 81 9.44 2.68 -13.50
C ALA A 81 10.14 3.11 -12.21
N ALA A 82 11.20 2.39 -11.82
CA ALA A 82 11.96 2.72 -10.62
C ALA A 82 12.38 4.19 -10.60
N GLY A 83 12.07 4.88 -9.50
CA GLY A 83 12.31 6.30 -9.31
C GLY A 83 11.14 7.20 -9.71
N ASP A 84 10.14 6.68 -10.40
CA ASP A 84 8.96 7.46 -10.81
C ASP A 84 7.90 7.47 -9.71
N PHE A 85 7.09 8.52 -9.73
CA PHE A 85 6.00 8.73 -8.78
C PHE A 85 4.67 8.82 -9.52
N ALA A 86 3.66 8.09 -9.03
CA ALA A 86 2.29 8.20 -9.50
C ALA A 86 1.40 8.67 -8.36
N PHE A 87 0.27 9.31 -8.69
CA PHE A 87 -0.60 9.90 -7.68
C PHE A 87 -2.06 9.46 -7.88
N GLY A 88 -2.65 8.90 -6.80
CA GLY A 88 -4.07 8.57 -6.72
C GLY A 88 -4.78 9.50 -5.76
N PRO A 89 -5.42 10.57 -6.24
CA PRO A 89 -6.14 11.49 -5.35
C PRO A 89 -7.38 10.83 -4.75
N ARG A 90 -7.77 11.29 -3.57
CA ARG A 90 -9.03 10.82 -2.95
C ARG A 90 -10.21 11.05 -3.89
N ASP A 91 -11.22 10.22 -3.75
CA ASP A 91 -12.46 10.26 -4.53
C ASP A 91 -12.30 9.84 -6.01
N VAL A 92 -11.07 9.58 -6.47
CA VAL A 92 -10.83 9.13 -7.84
C VAL A 92 -10.51 7.64 -7.84
N PRO A 93 -11.34 6.80 -8.51
CA PRO A 93 -11.06 5.37 -8.61
C PRO A 93 -9.73 5.10 -9.29
N HIS A 94 -8.99 4.13 -8.78
CA HIS A 94 -7.70 3.76 -9.34
C HIS A 94 -7.37 2.29 -9.10
N ARG A 95 -6.43 1.80 -9.90
CA ARG A 95 -5.79 0.49 -9.74
C ARG A 95 -4.40 0.54 -10.38
N TRP A 96 -3.56 -0.43 -10.03
CA TRP A 96 -2.29 -0.59 -10.72
C TRP A 96 -2.01 -2.06 -10.98
N THR A 97 -1.17 -2.30 -11.98
CA THR A 97 -0.79 -3.64 -12.43
C THR A 97 0.72 -3.66 -12.65
N ALA A 98 1.38 -4.68 -12.10
CA ALA A 98 2.78 -4.94 -12.42
C ALA A 98 2.87 -5.32 -13.90
N ILE A 99 3.73 -4.64 -14.64
CA ILE A 99 3.93 -4.92 -16.07
C ILE A 99 5.32 -5.54 -16.30
N ASP A 100 5.52 -6.10 -17.49
CA ASP A 100 6.67 -6.94 -17.80
C ASP A 100 6.65 -8.23 -16.94
N ASP A 101 7.74 -8.99 -16.95
CA ASP A 101 7.84 -10.25 -16.22
C ASP A 101 8.58 -10.09 -14.88
N ASP A 102 8.65 -8.88 -14.37
CA ASP A 102 9.39 -8.55 -13.15
C ASP A 102 8.44 -8.25 -11.98
N PRO A 103 8.86 -8.59 -10.76
CA PRO A 103 8.13 -8.14 -9.57
C PRO A 103 8.26 -6.63 -9.40
N VAL A 104 7.36 -6.05 -8.61
CA VAL A 104 7.33 -4.62 -8.33
C VAL A 104 7.49 -4.40 -6.83
N ARG A 105 8.35 -3.45 -6.47
CA ARG A 105 8.46 -2.95 -5.11
C ARG A 105 8.20 -1.43 -5.13
N MET A 106 7.29 -0.98 -4.28
CA MET A 106 6.95 0.43 -4.23
C MET A 106 6.57 0.85 -2.81
N LEU A 107 6.64 2.15 -2.56
CA LEU A 107 6.11 2.75 -1.34
C LEU A 107 4.75 3.38 -1.64
N PHE A 108 3.77 3.04 -0.79
CA PHE A 108 2.51 3.75 -0.71
C PHE A 108 2.67 4.82 0.35
N ILE A 109 2.51 6.08 -0.03
CA ILE A 109 2.59 7.24 0.86
C ILE A 109 1.18 7.83 0.93
N VAL A 110 0.54 7.70 2.08
CA VAL A 110 -0.89 7.99 2.22
C VAL A 110 -1.08 9.13 3.22
N SER A 111 -1.76 10.19 2.81
CA SER A 111 -1.97 11.39 3.62
C SER A 111 -3.44 11.85 3.55
N PRO A 112 -4.08 12.16 4.71
CA PRO A 112 -3.58 11.97 6.08
C PRO A 112 -3.33 10.52 6.41
N GLY A 113 -2.60 10.28 7.52
CA GLY A 113 -2.25 8.93 7.97
C GLY A 113 -3.45 8.11 8.46
N GLY A 114 -3.25 6.78 8.51
CA GLY A 114 -4.27 5.84 8.96
C GLY A 114 -4.45 4.62 8.04
N PHE A 115 -3.83 4.62 6.88
CA PHE A 115 -3.94 3.53 5.92
C PHE A 115 -3.49 2.17 6.50
N GLU A 116 -2.56 2.17 7.46
CA GLU A 116 -2.14 0.95 8.14
C GLU A 116 -3.30 0.22 8.82
N THR A 117 -4.34 0.94 9.23
CA THR A 117 -5.53 0.31 9.81
C THR A 117 -6.23 -0.59 8.79
N LEU A 118 -6.33 -0.13 7.53
CA LEU A 118 -6.88 -0.94 6.46
C LEU A 118 -6.00 -2.16 6.20
N VAL A 119 -4.69 -1.98 6.11
CA VAL A 119 -3.75 -3.08 5.87
C VAL A 119 -3.86 -4.13 6.98
N GLU A 120 -3.84 -3.71 8.24
CA GLU A 120 -3.96 -4.62 9.38
C GLU A 120 -5.29 -5.39 9.38
N ALA A 121 -6.39 -4.70 9.07
CA ALA A 121 -7.73 -5.30 9.08
C ALA A 121 -7.97 -6.30 7.95
N THR A 122 -7.22 -6.20 6.85
CA THR A 122 -7.41 -7.03 5.65
C THR A 122 -6.24 -7.96 5.33
N SER A 123 -5.31 -8.10 6.26
CA SER A 123 -4.12 -8.94 6.10
C SER A 123 -3.91 -9.84 7.30
N VAL A 124 -2.93 -10.72 7.20
CA VAL A 124 -2.41 -11.49 8.33
C VAL A 124 -0.92 -11.18 8.49
N ARG A 125 -0.40 -11.34 9.70
CA ARG A 125 1.03 -11.16 9.93
C ARG A 125 1.82 -12.16 9.09
N ALA A 126 2.84 -11.69 8.38
CA ALA A 126 3.67 -12.56 7.57
C ALA A 126 4.57 -13.40 8.48
N ALA A 127 4.52 -14.72 8.30
CA ALA A 127 5.36 -15.64 9.04
C ALA A 127 6.84 -15.54 8.60
N GLU A 128 7.05 -15.13 7.36
CA GLU A 128 8.37 -14.97 6.76
C GLU A 128 8.38 -13.74 5.85
N MET A 129 9.54 -13.20 5.55
CA MET A 129 9.71 -12.05 4.63
C MET A 129 9.67 -12.53 3.17
N THR A 130 8.56 -13.15 2.79
CA THR A 130 8.30 -13.72 1.48
C THR A 130 6.90 -13.36 1.01
N LEU A 131 6.62 -13.60 -0.26
CA LEU A 131 5.24 -13.54 -0.77
C LEU A 131 4.38 -14.56 -0.02
N PRO A 132 3.08 -14.29 0.12
CA PRO A 132 2.19 -15.21 0.84
C PRO A 132 2.01 -16.53 0.10
N PRO A 133 1.77 -17.61 0.85
CA PRO A 133 1.29 -18.86 0.26
C PRO A 133 -0.06 -18.65 -0.45
N ALA A 134 -0.34 -19.49 -1.46
CA ALA A 134 -1.53 -19.37 -2.28
C ALA A 134 -2.85 -19.44 -1.48
N GLU A 135 -2.85 -20.15 -0.35
CA GLU A 135 -4.03 -20.30 0.50
C GLU A 135 -4.33 -19.07 1.37
N VAL A 136 -3.40 -18.13 1.47
CA VAL A 136 -3.61 -16.91 2.24
C VAL A 136 -4.27 -15.86 1.35
N GLY A 137 -5.52 -15.56 1.65
CA GLY A 137 -6.28 -14.53 0.94
C GLY A 137 -6.86 -13.50 1.90
N PRO A 138 -7.56 -12.50 1.37
CA PRO A 138 -8.25 -11.53 2.20
C PRO A 138 -9.38 -12.19 3.00
N PRO A 139 -9.86 -11.57 4.09
CA PRO A 139 -11.02 -12.08 4.83
C PRO A 139 -12.27 -12.12 3.94
N GLU A 140 -13.21 -13.02 4.24
CA GLU A 140 -14.43 -13.19 3.44
C GLU A 140 -15.27 -11.91 3.35
N ASP A 141 -15.30 -11.14 4.42
CA ASP A 141 -16.05 -9.87 4.51
C ASP A 141 -15.22 -8.64 4.14
N VAL A 142 -14.18 -8.82 3.31
CA VAL A 142 -13.23 -7.75 2.97
C VAL A 142 -13.91 -6.50 2.41
N ALA A 143 -14.91 -6.64 1.56
CA ALA A 143 -15.61 -5.49 0.97
C ALA A 143 -16.28 -4.63 2.04
N GLU A 144 -16.88 -5.27 3.05
CA GLU A 144 -17.53 -4.59 4.16
C GLU A 144 -16.51 -3.90 5.08
N ILE A 145 -15.41 -4.59 5.39
CA ILE A 145 -14.31 -4.03 6.20
C ILE A 145 -13.75 -2.78 5.52
N VAL A 146 -13.42 -2.90 4.24
CA VAL A 146 -12.86 -1.80 3.44
C VAL A 146 -13.78 -0.58 3.47
N ARG A 147 -15.08 -0.81 3.25
CA ARG A 147 -16.08 0.27 3.26
C ARG A 147 -16.19 0.93 4.63
N SER A 148 -16.14 0.15 5.71
CA SER A 148 -16.24 0.69 7.07
C SER A 148 -15.07 1.61 7.42
N LEU A 149 -13.93 1.49 6.74
CA LEU A 149 -12.73 2.28 6.98
C LEU A 149 -12.58 3.49 6.03
N GLY A 150 -13.54 3.70 5.14
CA GLY A 150 -13.55 4.85 4.23
C GLY A 150 -12.95 4.58 2.87
N TYR A 151 -12.95 3.33 2.42
CA TYR A 151 -12.50 2.91 1.09
C TYR A 151 -13.59 2.06 0.45
N GLU A 152 -13.48 1.79 -0.86
CA GLU A 152 -14.46 0.95 -1.53
C GLU A 152 -13.82 0.16 -2.67
N LEU A 153 -14.11 -1.14 -2.73
CA LEU A 153 -13.74 -2.00 -3.85
C LEU A 153 -14.81 -1.88 -4.92
N LEU A 154 -14.40 -1.58 -6.15
CA LEU A 154 -15.32 -1.31 -7.27
C LEU A 154 -15.31 -2.41 -8.35
N GLY A 155 -14.39 -3.34 -8.27
CA GLY A 155 -14.33 -4.39 -9.27
C GLY A 155 -13.67 -5.66 -8.86
#